data_3bde3797f49ffec94443982c967d4ee2
#
_entry.id   3bde3797f49ffec94443982c967d4ee2
#
_cell.length_a   1.000
_cell.length_b   1.000
_cell.length_c   1.000
_cell.angle_alpha   90.00
_cell.angle_beta   90.00
_cell.angle_gamma   90.00
#
_symmetry.space_group_name_H-M   'P 1'
#
loop_
_entity.id
_entity.type
_entity.pdbx_description
1 polymer ?
#
loop_
_entity_poly.entity_id
_entity_poly.type
_entity_poly.pdbx_seq_one_letter_code
_entity_poly.pdbx_strand_id
1 'polypeptide(L)'
;MPTLTALAGTSAPAASAASAASADTTATLAAADWPSIATELDAYGCAPTPQLLTPQQCGTIAALYDRPELFRTTVDMARHRFGSGQYRYFTHDLPAPVADLRRALWPHLLPIARDWAERLGRPAPWPDELEEWLERCHAAGQARSAQILLRYGPGDWNALHRDVFGNMLFPLQAVIGLDAYGTDYTGGEFLLVEQRPRAQSRGTATPLPQGHALIFTTRDRPVRSSRGWSIGPVRHGVSTVRSGRRHALGLVFHDAA
;
A
#
# COMPACT_ATOMS: atom_id res chain seq x y z
N MET A 1 -30.53 -3.77 52.74
CA MET A 1 -29.18 -3.61 52.13
C MET A 1 -29.03 -4.63 51.04
N PRO A 2 -29.18 -4.34 49.75
CA PRO A 2 -28.84 -5.27 48.68
C PRO A 2 -27.41 -5.02 48.21
N THR A 3 -26.66 -6.11 48.15
CA THR A 3 -25.27 -6.22 47.69
C THR A 3 -25.15 -6.00 46.20
N LEU A 4 -24.35 -5.02 45.77
CA LEU A 4 -23.96 -4.82 44.37
C LEU A 4 -22.96 -5.92 43.98
N THR A 5 -23.37 -6.76 43.04
CA THR A 5 -22.46 -7.65 42.33
C THR A 5 -21.85 -6.93 41.14
N ALA A 6 -20.53 -6.70 41.15
CA ALA A 6 -19.77 -6.12 40.07
C ALA A 6 -19.69 -7.11 38.91
N LEU A 7 -20.20 -6.71 37.74
CA LEU A 7 -20.00 -7.41 36.48
C LEU A 7 -18.58 -7.10 35.96
N ALA A 8 -17.71 -8.10 36.01
CA ALA A 8 -16.40 -8.09 35.39
C ALA A 8 -16.61 -8.16 33.84
N GLY A 9 -16.28 -7.09 33.14
CA GLY A 9 -16.32 -7.04 31.69
C GLY A 9 -15.18 -7.87 31.08
N THR A 10 -15.53 -8.91 30.32
CA THR A 10 -14.61 -9.73 29.54
C THR A 10 -14.22 -9.00 28.27
N SER A 11 -13.05 -8.32 28.25
CA SER A 11 -12.47 -7.69 27.05
C SER A 11 -11.39 -8.54 26.33
N ALA A 12 -11.39 -9.86 26.55
CA ALA A 12 -10.31 -10.74 26.06
C ALA A 12 -10.41 -11.28 24.60
N PRO A 13 -11.56 -11.38 23.89
CA PRO A 13 -11.59 -12.07 22.60
C PRO A 13 -11.09 -11.24 21.40
N ALA A 14 -11.18 -9.91 21.43
CA ALA A 14 -10.80 -9.08 20.28
C ALA A 14 -9.28 -8.94 20.09
N ALA A 15 -8.51 -8.86 21.16
CA ALA A 15 -7.05 -8.78 21.11
C ALA A 15 -6.41 -10.12 20.64
N SER A 16 -6.99 -11.27 21.03
CA SER A 16 -6.54 -12.60 20.60
C SER A 16 -6.78 -12.83 19.11
N ALA A 17 -7.93 -12.40 18.56
CA ALA A 17 -8.25 -12.54 17.14
C ALA A 17 -7.36 -11.63 16.25
N ALA A 18 -7.04 -10.42 16.69
CA ALA A 18 -6.13 -9.52 15.97
C ALA A 18 -4.68 -10.08 15.94
N SER A 19 -4.21 -10.65 17.04
CA SER A 19 -2.88 -11.28 17.13
C SER A 19 -2.77 -12.53 16.24
N ALA A 20 -3.80 -13.37 16.18
CA ALA A 20 -3.83 -14.53 15.29
C ALA A 20 -3.85 -14.12 13.82
N ALA A 21 -4.62 -13.09 13.47
CA ALA A 21 -4.70 -12.57 12.11
C ALA A 21 -3.36 -11.98 11.60
N SER A 22 -2.61 -11.32 12.49
CA SER A 22 -1.27 -10.81 12.19
C SER A 22 -0.25 -11.95 11.99
N ALA A 23 -0.35 -13.02 12.76
CA ALA A 23 0.50 -14.20 12.64
C ALA A 23 0.27 -14.94 11.30
N ASP A 24 -0.98 -15.07 10.86
CA ASP A 24 -1.34 -15.69 9.57
C ASP A 24 -0.78 -14.91 8.39
N THR A 25 -0.89 -13.57 8.42
CA THR A 25 -0.32 -12.70 7.37
C THR A 25 1.20 -12.83 7.30
N THR A 26 1.88 -12.84 8.45
CA THR A 26 3.33 -13.00 8.53
C THR A 26 3.77 -14.36 7.98
N ALA A 27 3.06 -15.43 8.32
CA ALA A 27 3.33 -16.78 7.82
C ALA A 27 3.12 -16.87 6.29
N THR A 28 2.04 -16.26 5.77
CA THR A 28 1.78 -16.20 4.33
C THR A 28 2.88 -15.46 3.57
N LEU A 29 3.34 -14.32 4.08
CA LEU A 29 4.43 -13.56 3.49
C LEU A 29 5.76 -14.32 3.54
N ALA A 30 6.05 -15.02 4.65
CA ALA A 30 7.26 -15.85 4.77
C ALA A 30 7.27 -17.03 3.80
N ALA A 31 6.09 -17.58 3.45
CA ALA A 31 5.95 -18.68 2.50
C ALA A 31 5.83 -18.24 1.03
N ALA A 32 5.70 -16.93 0.75
CA ALA A 32 5.54 -16.41 -0.60
C ALA A 32 6.82 -16.59 -1.45
N ASP A 33 6.64 -16.79 -2.75
CA ASP A 33 7.74 -16.89 -3.73
C ASP A 33 8.30 -15.49 -4.06
N TRP A 34 9.10 -14.94 -3.16
CA TRP A 34 9.73 -13.63 -3.32
C TRP A 34 10.65 -13.52 -4.54
N PRO A 35 11.43 -14.55 -4.95
CA PRO A 35 12.16 -14.53 -6.21
C PRO A 35 11.26 -14.31 -7.43
N SER A 36 10.09 -14.95 -7.50
CA SER A 36 9.11 -14.73 -8.57
C SER A 36 8.52 -13.32 -8.51
N ILE A 37 8.14 -12.84 -7.32
CA ILE A 37 7.63 -11.47 -7.10
C ILE A 37 8.67 -10.44 -7.55
N ALA A 38 9.94 -10.60 -7.20
CA ALA A 38 11.01 -9.71 -7.61
C ALA A 38 11.20 -9.72 -9.15
N THR A 39 11.10 -10.90 -9.78
CA THR A 39 11.17 -11.03 -11.24
C THR A 39 10.02 -10.28 -11.93
N GLU A 40 8.81 -10.36 -11.42
CA GLU A 40 7.66 -9.62 -11.95
C GLU A 40 7.81 -8.10 -11.74
N LEU A 41 8.27 -7.68 -10.56
CA LEU A 41 8.59 -6.28 -10.29
C LEU A 41 9.63 -5.73 -11.28
N ASP A 42 10.66 -6.52 -11.58
CA ASP A 42 11.68 -6.18 -12.58
C ASP A 42 11.11 -6.12 -14.01
N ALA A 43 10.17 -6.98 -14.34
CA ALA A 43 9.59 -7.06 -15.69
C ALA A 43 8.50 -6.00 -15.93
N TYR A 44 7.63 -5.78 -14.94
CA TYR A 44 6.39 -5.01 -15.11
C TYR A 44 6.30 -3.77 -14.21
N GLY A 45 7.12 -3.67 -13.16
CA GLY A 45 7.06 -2.59 -12.16
C GLY A 45 5.99 -2.79 -11.10
N CYS A 46 5.25 -3.89 -11.15
CA CYS A 46 4.30 -4.33 -10.13
C CYS A 46 4.22 -5.85 -10.08
N ALA A 47 3.88 -6.41 -8.92
CA ALA A 47 3.68 -7.85 -8.71
C ALA A 47 2.63 -8.10 -7.62
N PRO A 48 1.71 -9.07 -7.81
CA PRO A 48 0.76 -9.46 -6.77
C PRO A 48 1.42 -10.35 -5.71
N THR A 49 0.89 -10.29 -4.50
CA THR A 49 1.20 -11.26 -3.44
C THR A 49 0.16 -12.38 -3.42
N PRO A 50 0.41 -13.50 -2.71
CA PRO A 50 -0.67 -14.36 -2.23
C PRO A 50 -1.71 -13.56 -1.43
N GLN A 51 -2.88 -14.14 -1.19
CA GLN A 51 -3.91 -13.51 -0.36
C GLN A 51 -3.40 -13.35 1.08
N LEU A 52 -3.29 -12.09 1.53
CA LEU A 52 -2.78 -11.72 2.86
C LEU A 52 -3.90 -11.56 3.90
N LEU A 53 -5.10 -11.24 3.44
CA LEU A 53 -6.25 -10.93 4.28
C LEU A 53 -7.45 -11.77 3.85
N THR A 54 -8.15 -12.32 4.82
CA THR A 54 -9.47 -12.92 4.58
C THR A 54 -10.51 -11.85 4.22
N PRO A 55 -11.64 -12.21 3.57
CA PRO A 55 -12.72 -11.26 3.31
C PRO A 55 -13.24 -10.53 4.56
N GLN A 56 -13.29 -11.22 5.70
CA GLN A 56 -13.68 -10.62 6.97
C GLN A 56 -12.70 -9.56 7.44
N GLN A 57 -11.39 -9.80 7.34
CA GLN A 57 -10.36 -8.82 7.66
C GLN A 57 -10.40 -7.61 6.73
N CYS A 58 -10.63 -7.85 5.43
CA CYS A 58 -10.83 -6.78 4.45
C CYS A 58 -12.02 -5.90 4.83
N GLY A 59 -13.17 -6.48 5.17
CA GLY A 59 -14.35 -5.75 5.63
C GLY A 59 -14.08 -4.94 6.90
N THR A 60 -13.32 -5.50 7.85
CA THR A 60 -12.91 -4.80 9.08
C THR A 60 -12.06 -3.57 8.77
N ILE A 61 -11.09 -3.69 7.87
CA ILE A 61 -10.23 -2.57 7.46
C ILE A 61 -11.03 -1.53 6.66
N ALA A 62 -11.88 -1.97 5.73
CA ALA A 62 -12.74 -1.05 4.95
C ALA A 62 -13.66 -0.23 5.85
N ALA A 63 -14.23 -0.83 6.92
CA ALA A 63 -15.08 -0.15 7.89
C ALA A 63 -14.36 0.95 8.69
N LEU A 64 -13.03 0.93 8.77
CA LEU A 64 -12.25 2.03 9.36
C LEU A 64 -12.50 3.35 8.64
N TYR A 65 -12.89 3.30 7.36
CA TYR A 65 -13.17 4.52 6.60
C TYR A 65 -14.26 5.39 7.26
N ASP A 66 -15.20 4.80 7.96
CA ASP A 66 -16.29 5.54 8.60
C ASP A 66 -15.96 6.00 10.05
N ARG A 67 -14.68 5.92 10.43
CA ARG A 67 -14.14 6.36 11.72
C ARG A 67 -13.21 7.58 11.55
N PRO A 68 -13.76 8.80 11.47
CA PRO A 68 -13.01 10.03 11.11
C PRO A 68 -11.85 10.33 12.07
N GLU A 69 -11.93 9.90 13.33
CA GLU A 69 -10.89 10.11 14.35
C GLU A 69 -9.57 9.38 14.05
N LEU A 70 -9.59 8.38 13.19
CA LEU A 70 -8.38 7.64 12.78
C LEU A 70 -7.57 8.38 11.70
N PHE A 71 -8.10 9.46 11.15
CA PHE A 71 -7.51 10.12 9.99
C PHE A 71 -7.14 11.57 10.30
N ARG A 72 -5.92 11.95 9.86
CA ARG A 72 -5.45 13.33 9.97
C ARG A 72 -6.07 14.26 8.92
N THR A 73 -6.49 13.71 7.77
CA THR A 73 -7.13 14.49 6.71
C THR A 73 -7.89 13.61 5.73
N THR A 74 -8.92 14.20 5.13
CA THR A 74 -9.66 13.63 4.00
C THR A 74 -9.39 14.47 2.76
N VAL A 75 -9.04 13.84 1.66
CA VAL A 75 -8.77 14.49 0.37
C VAL A 75 -9.89 14.13 -0.61
N ASP A 76 -10.54 15.14 -1.12
CA ASP A 76 -11.45 15.05 -2.26
C ASP A 76 -10.62 15.27 -3.53
N MET A 77 -10.46 14.20 -4.32
CA MET A 77 -9.57 14.20 -5.48
C MET A 77 -10.01 15.20 -6.55
N ALA A 78 -11.31 15.42 -6.71
CA ALA A 78 -11.84 16.35 -7.71
C ALA A 78 -11.39 17.80 -7.45
N ARG A 79 -11.29 18.21 -6.19
CA ARG A 79 -10.82 19.55 -5.81
C ARG A 79 -9.37 19.82 -6.16
N HIS A 80 -8.56 18.77 -6.27
CA HIS A 80 -7.13 18.87 -6.54
C HIS A 80 -6.76 18.43 -7.97
N ARG A 81 -7.73 18.08 -8.80
CA ARG A 81 -7.51 17.51 -10.15
C ARG A 81 -6.72 16.19 -10.13
N PHE A 82 -6.85 15.45 -9.05
CA PHE A 82 -6.21 14.12 -8.89
C PHE A 82 -7.09 12.99 -9.44
N GLY A 83 -8.27 13.29 -9.93
CA GLY A 83 -9.30 12.36 -10.38
C GLY A 83 -10.64 12.66 -9.73
N SER A 84 -11.39 11.62 -9.40
CA SER A 84 -12.65 11.67 -8.64
C SER A 84 -12.65 10.58 -7.59
N GLY A 85 -13.32 10.81 -6.46
CA GLY A 85 -13.35 9.95 -5.29
C GLY A 85 -12.65 10.58 -4.10
N GLN A 86 -12.53 9.82 -3.05
CA GLN A 86 -11.96 10.31 -1.79
C GLN A 86 -10.94 9.32 -1.23
N TYR A 87 -9.92 9.85 -0.58
CA TYR A 87 -9.05 9.07 0.29
C TYR A 87 -8.77 9.79 1.60
N ARG A 88 -8.39 9.03 2.61
CA ARG A 88 -8.08 9.51 3.95
C ARG A 88 -6.69 9.07 4.35
N TYR A 89 -5.87 10.01 4.80
CA TYR A 89 -4.57 9.71 5.43
C TYR A 89 -4.78 9.38 6.89
N PHE A 90 -4.29 8.25 7.34
CA PHE A 90 -4.28 7.90 8.75
C PHE A 90 -3.45 8.89 9.59
N THR A 91 -3.78 8.96 10.89
CA THR A 91 -2.92 9.57 11.92
C THR A 91 -1.66 8.72 12.11
N HIS A 92 -0.73 9.18 12.96
CA HIS A 92 0.46 8.39 13.33
C HIS A 92 0.11 7.12 14.09
N ASP A 93 -0.92 7.17 14.94
CA ASP A 93 -1.42 6.02 15.69
C ASP A 93 -2.22 5.13 14.74
N LEU A 94 -1.49 4.36 13.95
CA LEU A 94 -2.10 3.44 12.98
C LEU A 94 -2.90 2.36 13.70
N PRO A 95 -4.12 2.02 13.20
CA PRO A 95 -4.80 0.82 13.64
C PRO A 95 -3.91 -0.42 13.47
N ALA A 96 -3.93 -1.32 14.46
CA ALA A 96 -3.05 -2.48 14.50
C ALA A 96 -3.00 -3.27 13.17
N PRO A 97 -4.12 -3.59 12.49
CA PRO A 97 -4.06 -4.30 11.22
C PRO A 97 -3.26 -3.58 10.13
N VAL A 98 -3.28 -2.23 10.12
CA VAL A 98 -2.54 -1.42 9.14
C VAL A 98 -1.05 -1.39 9.48
N ALA A 99 -0.73 -1.19 10.77
CA ALA A 99 0.65 -1.18 11.27
C ALA A 99 1.33 -2.53 11.07
N ASP A 100 0.63 -3.62 11.39
CA ASP A 100 1.15 -4.99 11.28
C ASP A 100 1.44 -5.38 9.84
N LEU A 101 0.56 -5.04 8.89
CA LEU A 101 0.78 -5.25 7.46
C LEU A 101 2.03 -4.50 6.96
N ARG A 102 2.20 -3.25 7.38
CA ARG A 102 3.36 -2.43 7.01
C ARG A 102 4.66 -3.05 7.53
N ARG A 103 4.69 -3.49 8.80
CA ARG A 103 5.84 -4.16 9.40
C ARG A 103 6.13 -5.50 8.73
N ALA A 104 5.10 -6.32 8.51
CA ALA A 104 5.27 -7.65 7.93
C ALA A 104 5.80 -7.62 6.49
N LEU A 105 5.47 -6.61 5.69
CA LEU A 105 5.97 -6.46 4.33
C LEU A 105 7.41 -5.95 4.28
N TRP A 106 7.86 -5.15 5.24
CA TRP A 106 9.17 -4.49 5.20
C TRP A 106 10.35 -5.41 4.95
N PRO A 107 10.57 -6.50 5.71
CA PRO A 107 11.74 -7.36 5.55
C PRO A 107 11.83 -8.05 4.19
N HIS A 108 10.69 -8.18 3.52
CA HIS A 108 10.61 -8.79 2.20
C HIS A 108 10.85 -7.79 1.06
N LEU A 109 10.43 -6.54 1.24
CA LEU A 109 10.63 -5.48 0.25
C LEU A 109 12.04 -4.88 0.30
N LEU A 110 12.67 -4.87 1.46
CA LEU A 110 13.98 -4.28 1.69
C LEU A 110 15.09 -4.88 0.80
N PRO A 111 15.22 -6.21 0.65
CA PRO A 111 16.22 -6.80 -0.26
C PRO A 111 16.03 -6.38 -1.72
N ILE A 112 14.78 -6.30 -2.20
CA ILE A 112 14.45 -5.86 -3.56
C ILE A 112 14.82 -4.39 -3.75
N ALA A 113 14.51 -3.56 -2.76
CA ALA A 113 14.85 -2.14 -2.78
C ALA A 113 16.37 -1.91 -2.83
N ARG A 114 17.14 -2.67 -2.05
CA ARG A 114 18.61 -2.61 -2.02
C ARG A 114 19.23 -3.06 -3.34
N ASP A 115 18.76 -4.16 -3.91
CA ASP A 115 19.17 -4.63 -5.23
C ASP A 115 18.86 -3.59 -6.32
N TRP A 116 17.70 -2.97 -6.31
CA TRP A 116 17.37 -1.90 -7.23
C TRP A 116 18.26 -0.67 -7.08
N ALA A 117 18.62 -0.31 -5.86
CA ALA A 117 19.55 0.79 -5.60
C ALA A 117 20.96 0.47 -6.15
N GLU A 118 21.46 -0.74 -5.94
CA GLU A 118 22.75 -1.21 -6.47
C GLU A 118 22.76 -1.16 -8.00
N ARG A 119 21.76 -1.73 -8.65
CA ARG A 119 21.64 -1.72 -10.13
C ARG A 119 21.61 -0.30 -10.71
N LEU A 120 21.04 0.65 -9.98
CA LEU A 120 20.94 2.05 -10.41
C LEU A 120 22.12 2.93 -9.94
N GLY A 121 23.09 2.38 -9.22
CA GLY A 121 24.21 3.12 -8.65
C GLY A 121 23.76 4.19 -7.65
N ARG A 122 22.72 3.91 -6.86
CA ARG A 122 22.13 4.83 -5.86
C ARG A 122 22.44 4.37 -4.44
N PRO A 123 22.48 5.29 -3.47
CA PRO A 123 22.53 4.92 -2.07
C PRO A 123 21.31 4.09 -1.66
N ALA A 124 21.52 3.11 -0.77
CA ALA A 124 20.49 2.31 -0.12
C ALA A 124 20.48 2.64 1.40
N PRO A 125 19.91 3.78 1.82
CA PRO A 125 20.04 4.27 3.20
C PRO A 125 19.12 3.55 4.19
N TRP A 126 18.36 2.55 3.73
CA TRP A 126 17.33 1.87 4.50
C TRP A 126 17.93 0.86 5.47
N PRO A 127 17.68 1.00 6.79
CA PRO A 127 18.10 0.03 7.82
C PRO A 127 17.28 -1.25 7.73
N ASP A 128 17.64 -2.25 8.53
CA ASP A 128 16.89 -3.52 8.56
C ASP A 128 15.51 -3.35 9.20
N GLU A 129 15.39 -2.47 10.18
CA GLU A 129 14.15 -2.22 10.90
C GLU A 129 13.38 -1.03 10.30
N LEU A 130 12.07 -1.21 10.10
CA LEU A 130 11.18 -0.17 9.57
C LEU A 130 11.13 1.04 10.51
N GLU A 131 11.06 0.81 11.80
CA GLU A 131 10.98 1.85 12.83
C GLU A 131 12.19 2.80 12.76
N GLU A 132 13.40 2.26 12.63
CA GLU A 132 14.62 3.06 12.45
C GLU A 132 14.57 3.90 11.16
N TRP A 133 14.03 3.34 10.09
CA TRP A 133 13.84 4.08 8.85
C TRP A 133 12.87 5.25 9.02
N LEU A 134 11.75 5.03 9.72
CA LEU A 134 10.77 6.08 9.99
C LEU A 134 11.32 7.18 10.88
N GLU A 135 12.15 6.85 11.89
CA GLU A 135 12.86 7.82 12.71
C GLU A 135 13.77 8.72 11.85
N ARG A 136 14.48 8.15 10.87
CA ARG A 136 15.29 8.92 9.92
C ARG A 136 14.42 9.83 9.02
N CYS A 137 13.24 9.35 8.58
CA CYS A 137 12.29 10.18 7.85
C CYS A 137 11.81 11.37 8.71
N HIS A 138 11.47 11.12 9.97
CA HIS A 138 11.01 12.14 10.90
C HIS A 138 12.11 13.18 11.19
N ALA A 139 13.34 12.74 11.40
CA ALA A 139 14.49 13.62 11.58
C ALA A 139 14.76 14.51 10.35
N ALA A 140 14.39 14.05 9.15
CA ALA A 140 14.47 14.81 7.90
C ALA A 140 13.23 15.69 7.62
N GLY A 141 12.29 15.81 8.59
CA GLY A 141 11.06 16.61 8.46
C GLY A 141 9.90 15.91 7.76
N GLN A 142 10.03 14.61 7.43
CA GLN A 142 8.94 13.80 6.90
C GLN A 142 8.24 13.04 8.03
N ALA A 143 7.41 13.75 8.79
CA ALA A 143 6.82 13.28 10.03
C ALA A 143 5.30 13.09 9.94
N ARG A 144 4.71 13.01 8.76
CA ARG A 144 3.28 12.78 8.59
C ARG A 144 3.03 11.39 8.01
N SER A 145 2.15 10.60 8.65
CA SER A 145 1.76 9.30 8.13
C SER A 145 1.31 9.39 6.66
N ALA A 146 1.88 8.55 5.80
CA ALA A 146 1.54 8.43 4.39
C ALA A 146 0.62 7.23 4.08
N GLN A 147 0.13 6.54 5.12
CA GLN A 147 -0.80 5.43 4.95
C GLN A 147 -2.18 5.96 4.59
N ILE A 148 -2.82 5.36 3.57
CA ILE A 148 -4.08 5.86 3.03
C ILE A 148 -5.13 4.77 2.94
N LEU A 149 -6.37 5.16 3.21
CA LEU A 149 -7.56 4.36 2.90
C LEU A 149 -8.37 5.09 1.83
N LEU A 150 -8.52 4.44 0.68
CA LEU A 150 -9.19 4.98 -0.50
C LEU A 150 -10.59 4.41 -0.65
N ARG A 151 -11.54 5.25 -1.10
CA ARG A 151 -12.89 4.84 -1.42
C ARG A 151 -13.35 5.47 -2.74
N TYR A 152 -13.84 4.62 -3.64
CA TYR A 152 -14.34 4.99 -4.95
C TYR A 152 -15.75 4.45 -5.14
N GLY A 153 -16.60 5.25 -5.77
CA GLY A 153 -17.92 4.87 -6.28
C GLY A 153 -17.96 4.87 -7.81
N PRO A 154 -19.14 4.62 -8.41
CA PRO A 154 -19.28 4.66 -9.87
C PRO A 154 -18.91 6.03 -10.45
N GLY A 155 -18.07 6.04 -11.48
CA GLY A 155 -17.53 7.24 -12.11
C GLY A 155 -16.22 7.74 -11.50
N ASP A 156 -15.83 7.27 -10.32
CA ASP A 156 -14.58 7.67 -9.69
C ASP A 156 -13.36 6.99 -10.31
N TRP A 157 -12.22 7.68 -10.27
CA TRP A 157 -10.95 7.27 -10.84
C TRP A 157 -9.79 8.03 -10.20
N ASN A 158 -8.56 7.56 -10.35
CA ASN A 158 -7.37 8.28 -9.89
C ASN A 158 -6.40 8.57 -11.03
N ALA A 159 -6.00 9.83 -11.17
CA ALA A 159 -5.07 10.26 -12.20
C ALA A 159 -3.70 9.58 -12.05
N LEU A 160 -2.97 9.44 -13.16
CA LEU A 160 -1.61 8.89 -13.15
C LEU A 160 -0.65 9.83 -12.43
N HIS A 161 -0.09 9.38 -11.32
CA HIS A 161 0.76 10.15 -10.40
C HIS A 161 1.95 9.33 -9.89
N ARG A 162 2.72 9.91 -9.00
CA ARG A 162 3.80 9.31 -8.21
C ARG A 162 3.66 9.77 -6.77
N ASP A 163 3.86 8.86 -5.81
CA ASP A 163 3.82 9.17 -4.38
C ASP A 163 5.20 9.60 -3.88
N VAL A 164 5.57 10.84 -4.20
CA VAL A 164 6.83 11.45 -3.78
C VAL A 164 6.51 12.51 -2.72
N PHE A 165 6.64 12.13 -1.45
CA PHE A 165 6.23 12.95 -0.30
C PHE A 165 7.41 13.65 0.42
N GLY A 166 8.59 13.67 -0.20
CA GLY A 166 9.80 14.30 0.34
C GLY A 166 11.07 13.69 -0.26
N ASN A 167 12.21 13.96 0.35
CA ASN A 167 13.52 13.48 -0.12
C ASN A 167 13.86 12.06 0.36
N MET A 168 13.31 11.66 1.52
CA MET A 168 13.47 10.31 2.07
C MET A 168 12.45 9.40 1.41
N LEU A 169 12.89 8.58 0.43
CA LEU A 169 12.02 7.71 -0.35
C LEU A 169 12.41 6.24 -0.18
N PHE A 170 11.40 5.39 -0.03
CA PHE A 170 11.52 3.95 -0.26
C PHE A 170 10.98 3.64 -1.67
N PRO A 171 11.66 2.80 -2.48
CA PRO A 171 11.32 2.67 -3.90
C PRO A 171 10.09 1.83 -4.19
N LEU A 172 9.56 1.12 -3.20
CA LEU A 172 8.41 0.22 -3.32
C LEU A 172 7.28 0.64 -2.38
N GLN A 173 6.06 0.37 -2.78
CA GLN A 173 4.85 0.54 -1.99
C GLN A 173 3.87 -0.59 -2.31
N ALA A 174 2.80 -0.72 -1.53
CA ALA A 174 1.79 -1.74 -1.72
C ALA A 174 0.38 -1.14 -1.67
N VAL A 175 -0.54 -1.72 -2.45
CA VAL A 175 -1.96 -1.45 -2.33
C VAL A 175 -2.70 -2.77 -2.14
N ILE A 176 -3.62 -2.84 -1.18
CA ILE A 176 -4.40 -4.03 -0.86
C ILE A 176 -5.85 -3.80 -1.26
N GLY A 177 -6.43 -4.70 -2.07
CA GLY A 177 -7.84 -4.71 -2.40
C GLY A 177 -8.69 -5.14 -1.20
N LEU A 178 -9.70 -4.34 -0.85
CA LEU A 178 -10.56 -4.66 0.29
C LEU A 178 -11.94 -5.17 -0.12
N ASP A 179 -12.36 -4.94 -1.37
CA ASP A 179 -13.61 -5.46 -1.93
C ASP A 179 -13.33 -6.45 -3.07
N ALA A 180 -14.29 -7.32 -3.36
CA ALA A 180 -14.16 -8.36 -4.37
C ALA A 180 -14.41 -7.80 -5.78
N TYR A 181 -13.34 -7.75 -6.60
CA TYR A 181 -13.42 -7.36 -8.01
C TYR A 181 -14.36 -8.29 -8.79
N GLY A 182 -15.25 -7.71 -9.58
CA GLY A 182 -16.26 -8.43 -10.37
C GLY A 182 -17.54 -8.76 -9.61
N THR A 183 -17.53 -8.71 -8.27
CA THR A 183 -18.68 -8.96 -7.39
C THR A 183 -19.16 -7.69 -6.71
N ASP A 184 -18.28 -7.04 -5.91
CA ASP A 184 -18.63 -5.83 -5.17
C ASP A 184 -18.50 -4.58 -6.04
N TYR A 185 -17.61 -4.61 -7.02
CA TYR A 185 -17.40 -3.52 -7.97
C TYR A 185 -16.84 -4.02 -9.31
N THR A 186 -16.97 -3.19 -10.36
CA THR A 186 -16.38 -3.41 -11.69
C THR A 186 -15.65 -2.17 -12.17
N GLY A 187 -14.68 -2.33 -13.08
CA GLY A 187 -13.73 -1.25 -13.39
C GLY A 187 -12.78 -1.01 -12.23
N GLY A 188 -12.16 0.14 -12.14
CA GLY A 188 -11.29 0.48 -11.02
C GLY A 188 -10.00 -0.34 -10.96
N GLU A 189 -9.51 -0.83 -12.11
CA GLU A 189 -8.23 -1.54 -12.20
C GLU A 189 -7.10 -0.62 -11.76
N PHE A 190 -6.09 -1.19 -11.09
CA PHE A 190 -4.83 -0.52 -10.86
C PHE A 190 -4.13 -0.31 -12.20
N LEU A 191 -3.76 0.93 -12.48
CA LEU A 191 -3.04 1.33 -13.69
C LEU A 191 -1.59 1.62 -13.35
N LEU A 192 -0.68 1.09 -14.17
CA LEU A 192 0.73 1.44 -14.11
C LEU A 192 1.21 1.80 -15.51
N VAL A 193 1.85 2.96 -15.66
CA VAL A 193 2.33 3.47 -16.94
C VAL A 193 3.82 3.76 -16.84
N GLU A 194 4.60 3.02 -17.61
CA GLU A 194 6.03 3.24 -17.78
C GLU A 194 6.28 4.13 -19.00
N GLN A 195 7.08 5.16 -18.81
CA GLN A 195 7.51 6.07 -19.87
C GLN A 195 9.03 6.01 -20.01
N ARG A 196 9.52 5.37 -21.04
CA ARG A 196 10.95 5.38 -21.38
C ARG A 196 11.30 6.55 -22.28
N PRO A 197 12.51 7.12 -22.18
CA PRO A 197 12.97 8.13 -23.12
C PRO A 197 12.94 7.60 -24.56
N ARG A 198 12.39 8.39 -25.47
CA ARG A 198 12.29 8.07 -26.91
C ARG A 198 11.47 6.81 -27.24
N ALA A 199 10.58 6.40 -26.37
CA ALA A 199 9.67 5.28 -26.58
C ALA A 199 8.23 5.68 -26.28
N GLN A 200 7.29 4.93 -26.83
CA GLN A 200 5.89 5.05 -26.45
C GLN A 200 5.70 4.54 -25.01
N SER A 201 4.70 5.08 -24.30
CA SER A 201 4.36 4.64 -22.97
C SER A 201 3.80 3.21 -22.99
N ARG A 202 4.22 2.40 -22.04
CA ARG A 202 3.64 1.07 -21.78
C ARG A 202 2.68 1.15 -20.62
N GLY A 203 1.42 0.80 -20.84
CA GLY A 203 0.39 0.68 -19.80
C GLY A 203 0.20 -0.77 -19.37
N THR A 204 -0.03 -0.97 -18.07
CA THR A 204 -0.48 -2.22 -17.46
C THR A 204 -1.73 -1.91 -16.64
N ALA A 205 -2.78 -2.71 -16.78
CA ALA A 205 -3.99 -2.63 -15.98
C ALA A 205 -4.15 -3.95 -15.24
N THR A 206 -4.25 -3.89 -13.93
CA THR A 206 -4.30 -5.09 -13.06
C THR A 206 -5.54 -5.01 -12.18
N PRO A 207 -6.48 -5.97 -12.27
CA PRO A 207 -7.49 -6.14 -11.25
C PRO A 207 -6.84 -6.33 -9.89
N LEU A 208 -7.44 -5.80 -8.84
CA LEU A 208 -6.94 -5.95 -7.48
C LEU A 208 -7.84 -6.93 -6.72
N PRO A 209 -7.46 -8.22 -6.61
CA PRO A 209 -8.27 -9.21 -5.91
C PRO A 209 -8.38 -8.90 -4.43
N GLN A 210 -9.52 -9.24 -3.82
CA GLN A 210 -9.76 -9.01 -2.40
C GLN A 210 -8.73 -9.73 -1.51
N GLY A 211 -8.13 -8.98 -0.60
CA GLY A 211 -7.14 -9.49 0.36
C GLY A 211 -5.74 -9.67 -0.20
N HIS A 212 -5.52 -9.48 -1.51
CA HIS A 212 -4.19 -9.50 -2.10
C HIS A 212 -3.55 -8.12 -2.07
N ALA A 213 -2.24 -8.06 -1.84
CA ALA A 213 -1.48 -6.85 -2.09
C ALA A 213 -0.93 -6.86 -3.52
N LEU A 214 -0.91 -5.70 -4.15
CA LEU A 214 -0.10 -5.44 -5.32
C LEU A 214 1.07 -4.57 -4.88
N ILE A 215 2.29 -5.11 -4.96
CA ILE A 215 3.52 -4.37 -4.72
C ILE A 215 3.89 -3.65 -6.01
N PHE A 216 4.30 -2.39 -5.93
CA PHE A 216 4.67 -1.62 -7.10
C PHE A 216 5.69 -0.53 -6.79
N THR A 217 6.32 -0.01 -7.84
CA THR A 217 7.33 1.04 -7.69
C THR A 217 6.71 2.39 -7.33
N THR A 218 7.34 3.11 -6.41
CA THR A 218 6.93 4.45 -5.99
C THR A 218 7.12 5.49 -7.10
N ARG A 219 8.20 5.41 -7.85
CA ARG A 219 8.57 6.43 -8.83
C ARG A 219 9.21 5.88 -10.11
N ASP A 220 10.17 5.00 -9.96
CA ASP A 220 10.95 4.45 -11.06
C ASP A 220 11.48 3.07 -10.68
N ARG A 221 11.91 2.30 -11.67
CA ARG A 221 12.50 0.97 -11.51
C ARG A 221 13.76 0.81 -12.36
N PRO A 222 14.66 -0.14 -12.04
CA PRO A 222 15.75 -0.48 -12.93
C PRO A 222 15.22 -1.18 -14.20
N VAL A 223 15.71 -0.77 -15.34
CA VAL A 223 15.39 -1.36 -16.64
C VAL A 223 16.67 -1.74 -17.35
N ARG A 224 16.75 -2.98 -17.84
CA ARG A 224 17.92 -3.43 -18.60
C ARG A 224 18.03 -2.68 -19.93
N SER A 225 19.23 -2.22 -20.25
CA SER A 225 19.57 -1.57 -21.50
C SER A 225 20.82 -2.23 -22.10
N SER A 226 21.17 -1.85 -23.32
CA SER A 226 22.40 -2.35 -23.97
C SER A 226 23.69 -1.93 -23.26
N ARG A 227 23.64 -0.92 -22.40
CA ARG A 227 24.78 -0.36 -21.68
C ARG A 227 24.74 -0.63 -20.16
N GLY A 228 23.92 -1.59 -19.71
CA GLY A 228 23.71 -1.89 -18.27
C GLY A 228 22.31 -1.55 -17.81
N TRP A 229 22.18 -0.93 -16.64
CA TRP A 229 20.90 -0.55 -16.06
C TRP A 229 20.56 0.92 -16.33
N SER A 230 19.29 1.22 -16.53
CA SER A 230 18.77 2.57 -16.71
C SER A 230 17.50 2.74 -15.90
N ILE A 231 17.08 3.99 -15.71
CA ILE A 231 15.88 4.36 -14.98
C ILE A 231 14.66 4.22 -15.90
N GLY A 232 13.67 3.45 -15.50
CA GLY A 232 12.33 3.41 -16.09
C GLY A 232 11.35 4.20 -15.24
N PRO A 233 11.01 5.46 -15.61
CA PRO A 233 10.04 6.25 -14.86
C PRO A 233 8.65 5.62 -14.95
N VAL A 234 7.94 5.57 -13.83
CA VAL A 234 6.62 4.96 -13.72
C VAL A 234 5.65 5.93 -13.07
N ARG A 235 4.40 5.88 -13.50
CA ARG A 235 3.24 6.50 -12.84
C ARG A 235 2.19 5.44 -12.62
N HIS A 236 1.41 5.58 -11.57
CA HIS A 236 0.28 4.71 -11.28
C HIS A 236 -1.00 5.49 -11.06
N GLY A 237 -2.12 4.82 -11.11
CA GLY A 237 -3.45 5.40 -10.93
C GLY A 237 -4.50 4.31 -10.85
N VAL A 238 -5.76 4.71 -10.97
CA VAL A 238 -6.91 3.80 -10.95
C VAL A 238 -7.84 4.13 -12.11
N SER A 239 -8.24 3.14 -12.88
CA SER A 239 -9.22 3.29 -13.95
C SER A 239 -10.60 3.64 -13.38
N THR A 240 -11.52 4.09 -14.22
CA THR A 240 -12.87 4.43 -13.79
C THR A 240 -13.58 3.23 -13.19
N VAL A 241 -14.07 3.35 -11.95
CA VAL A 241 -15.01 2.41 -11.35
C VAL A 241 -16.34 2.52 -12.10
N ARG A 242 -16.84 1.40 -12.61
CA ARG A 242 -18.07 1.37 -13.43
C ARG A 242 -19.31 1.09 -12.60
N SER A 243 -19.18 0.27 -11.58
CA SER A 243 -20.28 -0.07 -10.68
C SER A 243 -19.77 -0.45 -9.29
N GLY A 244 -20.64 -0.36 -8.29
CA GLY A 244 -20.36 -0.79 -6.93
C GLY A 244 -19.50 0.17 -6.14
N ARG A 245 -18.82 -0.35 -5.10
CA ARG A 245 -17.92 0.42 -4.23
C ARG A 245 -16.58 -0.29 -4.12
N ARG A 246 -15.50 0.45 -4.29
CA ARG A 246 -14.13 -0.05 -4.21
C ARG A 246 -13.39 0.62 -3.07
N HIS A 247 -12.96 -0.16 -2.08
CA HIS A 247 -12.00 0.29 -1.07
C HIS A 247 -10.62 -0.32 -1.34
N ALA A 248 -9.59 0.43 -1.02
CA ALA A 248 -8.21 -0.06 -1.07
C ALA A 248 -7.38 0.58 0.03
N LEU A 249 -6.47 -0.20 0.62
CA LEU A 249 -5.49 0.26 1.59
C LEU A 249 -4.16 0.47 0.90
N GLY A 250 -3.64 1.71 0.91
CA GLY A 250 -2.29 2.04 0.42
C GLY A 250 -1.29 2.05 1.57
N LEU A 251 -0.20 1.33 1.40
CA LEU A 251 0.92 1.22 2.34
C LEU A 251 2.18 1.79 1.71
N VAL A 252 2.63 2.92 2.24
CA VAL A 252 3.88 3.59 1.86
C VAL A 252 4.92 3.34 2.94
N PHE A 253 6.16 3.06 2.57
CA PHE A 253 7.22 2.70 3.50
C PHE A 253 8.15 3.87 3.86
N HIS A 254 7.67 5.08 3.70
CA HIS A 254 8.24 6.33 4.22
C HIS A 254 7.09 7.24 4.62
N ASP A 255 7.38 8.25 5.45
CA ASP A 255 6.37 9.22 5.85
C ASP A 255 6.50 10.51 5.02
N ALA A 256 5.48 11.37 5.05
CA ALA A 256 5.39 12.59 4.25
C ALA A 256 5.91 13.83 5.02
N ALA A 257 6.37 14.82 4.27
CA ALA A 257 6.75 16.14 4.79
C ALA A 257 5.52 16.98 5.23
#